data_cf603284ff665080baca6fb84b5d6fe6
#
_entry.id   cf603284ff665080baca6fb84b5d6fe6
#
_cell.length_a   1.000
_cell.length_b   1.000
_cell.length_c   1.000
_cell.angle_alpha   90.00
_cell.angle_beta   90.00
_cell.angle_gamma   90.00
#
_symmetry.space_group_name_H-M   'P 1'
#
loop_
_entity.id
_entity.type
_entity.pdbx_description
1 polymer ?
#
loop_
_entity_poly.entity_id
_entity_poly.type
_entity_poly.pdbx_seq_one_letter_code
_entity_poly.pdbx_strand_id
1 'polypeptide(L)'
;MAYNKQYKDFLEISPNFESVVDIDADKRNQNLWREYIVGDDMENLVDVLCQSLGNEAPDARRSFWVHGSYGTGKSYAAIFVKHLLEEDPNVIDEFLSKSSRLSKYRNRFMKCRNKGDYLVIWKTGCTGIRTGDMMLVEAEQAVREALVAKFGDKADLGGASLISAVTDKLDDASINWDHVIENTILSDDYSSVEELRAAVSSGKL
;
A
#
# COMPACT_ATOMS: atom_id res chain seq x y z
N MET A 1 -44.43 33.29 -10.46
CA MET A 1 -44.38 32.13 -9.55
C MET A 1 -42.95 31.81 -9.24
N ALA A 2 -42.51 32.10 -8.02
CA ALA A 2 -41.15 31.75 -7.62
C ALA A 2 -41.06 30.23 -7.46
N TYR A 3 -40.17 29.59 -8.16
CA TYR A 3 -39.87 28.18 -7.98
C TYR A 3 -39.16 28.00 -6.61
N ASN A 4 -39.93 27.55 -5.62
CA ASN A 4 -39.43 27.34 -4.26
C ASN A 4 -38.86 25.91 -4.11
N LYS A 5 -38.19 25.38 -5.16
CA LYS A 5 -37.54 24.09 -5.15
C LYS A 5 -36.11 24.26 -4.67
N GLN A 6 -35.72 23.44 -3.67
CA GLN A 6 -34.36 23.37 -3.13
C GLN A 6 -33.59 22.28 -3.84
N TYR A 7 -32.24 22.32 -3.78
CA TYR A 7 -31.40 21.28 -4.39
C TYR A 7 -31.74 19.89 -3.89
N LYS A 8 -32.14 19.73 -2.62
CA LYS A 8 -32.56 18.45 -2.00
C LYS A 8 -33.80 17.83 -2.69
N ASP A 9 -34.55 18.61 -3.45
CA ASP A 9 -35.73 18.11 -4.16
C ASP A 9 -35.35 17.43 -5.49
N PHE A 10 -34.09 17.55 -5.91
CA PHE A 10 -33.56 17.03 -7.17
C PHE A 10 -32.32 16.14 -7.00
N LEU A 11 -31.66 16.21 -5.83
CA LEU A 11 -30.40 15.53 -5.56
C LEU A 11 -30.58 14.71 -4.30
N GLU A 12 -30.26 13.43 -4.40
CA GLU A 12 -30.14 12.51 -3.28
C GLU A 12 -28.69 12.13 -3.12
N ILE A 13 -28.18 12.23 -1.90
CA ILE A 13 -26.84 11.77 -1.59
C ILE A 13 -26.92 10.26 -1.35
N SER A 14 -26.06 9.49 -2.03
CA SER A 14 -25.97 8.05 -1.78
C SER A 14 -25.77 7.79 -0.27
N PRO A 15 -26.53 6.86 0.33
CA PRO A 15 -26.35 6.49 1.72
C PRO A 15 -24.94 5.92 2.03
N ASN A 16 -24.23 5.49 0.99
CA ASN A 16 -22.86 4.97 1.08
C ASN A 16 -21.82 6.04 0.75
N PHE A 17 -22.22 7.32 0.64
CA PHE A 17 -21.27 8.39 0.34
C PHE A 17 -20.27 8.58 1.46
N GLU A 18 -18.99 8.37 1.16
CA GLU A 18 -17.86 8.67 2.04
C GLU A 18 -17.20 9.97 1.57
N SER A 19 -17.16 10.97 2.44
CA SER A 19 -16.54 12.28 2.14
C SER A 19 -15.01 12.20 2.05
N VAL A 20 -14.43 11.23 2.73
CA VAL A 20 -13.00 10.91 2.70
C VAL A 20 -12.87 9.41 2.46
N VAL A 21 -12.23 9.05 1.36
CA VAL A 21 -11.96 7.67 1.02
C VAL A 21 -10.51 7.36 1.38
N ASP A 22 -10.34 6.60 2.45
CA ASP A 22 -9.07 6.11 2.97
C ASP A 22 -9.15 4.60 3.25
N ILE A 23 -8.07 4.03 3.77
CA ILE A 23 -8.01 2.60 4.07
C ILE A 23 -9.01 2.17 5.14
N ASP A 24 -9.41 3.05 6.05
CA ASP A 24 -10.38 2.74 7.09
C ASP A 24 -11.82 2.79 6.52
N ALA A 25 -12.11 3.69 5.58
CA ALA A 25 -13.35 3.65 4.80
C ALA A 25 -13.46 2.36 3.98
N ASP A 26 -12.36 1.93 3.33
CA ASP A 26 -12.28 0.67 2.59
C ASP A 26 -12.54 -0.56 3.48
N LYS A 27 -11.98 -0.59 4.69
CA LYS A 27 -12.25 -1.67 5.67
C LYS A 27 -13.71 -1.72 6.11
N ARG A 28 -14.38 -0.56 6.25
CA ARG A 28 -15.80 -0.49 6.62
C ARG A 28 -16.73 -0.91 5.49
N ASN A 29 -16.39 -0.56 4.26
CA ASN A 29 -17.17 -0.86 3.06
C ASN A 29 -16.28 -1.44 1.96
N GLN A 30 -16.13 -2.76 1.97
CA GLN A 30 -15.31 -3.50 0.99
C GLN A 30 -15.82 -3.43 -0.46
N ASN A 31 -17.00 -2.87 -0.69
CA ASN A 31 -17.52 -2.64 -2.04
C ASN A 31 -17.32 -1.21 -2.54
N LEU A 32 -16.75 -0.32 -1.71
CA LEU A 32 -16.56 1.09 -2.04
C LEU A 32 -15.76 1.28 -3.33
N TRP A 33 -14.75 0.46 -3.58
CA TRP A 33 -13.92 0.52 -4.79
C TRP A 33 -14.71 0.38 -6.09
N ARG A 34 -15.87 -0.31 -6.07
CA ARG A 34 -16.73 -0.50 -7.25
C ARG A 34 -17.47 0.77 -7.68
N GLU A 35 -17.60 1.72 -6.76
CA GLU A 35 -18.21 3.02 -6.99
C GLU A 35 -17.20 4.03 -7.59
N TYR A 36 -15.93 3.63 -7.74
CA TYR A 36 -14.90 4.49 -8.31
C TYR A 36 -15.23 4.86 -9.76
N ILE A 37 -15.29 6.15 -10.05
CA ILE A 37 -15.53 6.65 -11.40
C ILE A 37 -14.22 6.68 -12.17
N VAL A 38 -14.09 5.78 -13.14
CA VAL A 38 -12.90 5.65 -13.97
C VAL A 38 -12.80 6.84 -14.94
N GLY A 39 -11.85 7.73 -14.71
CA GLY A 39 -11.48 8.81 -15.61
C GLY A 39 -10.29 8.43 -16.50
N ASP A 40 -9.84 9.38 -17.33
CA ASP A 40 -8.73 9.18 -18.27
C ASP A 40 -7.41 8.84 -17.57
N ASP A 41 -7.14 9.47 -16.42
CA ASP A 41 -5.93 9.21 -15.63
C ASP A 41 -5.88 7.77 -15.09
N MET A 42 -7.03 7.25 -14.61
CA MET A 42 -7.10 5.87 -14.15
C MET A 42 -7.01 4.88 -15.30
N GLU A 43 -7.62 5.20 -16.43
CA GLU A 43 -7.51 4.38 -17.63
C GLU A 43 -6.04 4.25 -18.07
N ASN A 44 -5.30 5.38 -18.10
CA ASN A 44 -3.87 5.40 -18.38
C ASN A 44 -3.05 4.62 -17.34
N LEU A 45 -3.39 4.75 -16.06
CA LEU A 45 -2.72 4.01 -14.98
C LEU A 45 -2.91 2.49 -15.15
N VAL A 46 -4.12 2.04 -15.46
CA VAL A 46 -4.40 0.61 -15.72
C VAL A 46 -3.64 0.11 -16.94
N ASP A 47 -3.53 0.91 -18.01
CA ASP A 47 -2.72 0.55 -19.18
C ASP A 47 -1.25 0.35 -18.82
N VAL A 48 -0.66 1.30 -18.11
CA VAL A 48 0.74 1.24 -17.69
C VAL A 48 0.96 0.11 -16.67
N LEU A 49 -0.01 -0.13 -15.78
CA LEU A 49 0.03 -1.25 -14.83
C LEU A 49 0.04 -2.60 -15.57
N CYS A 50 -0.79 -2.77 -16.59
CA CYS A 50 -0.78 -3.97 -17.43
C CYS A 50 0.57 -4.18 -18.14
N GLN A 51 1.22 -3.10 -18.57
CA GLN A 51 2.56 -3.17 -19.18
C GLN A 51 3.60 -3.60 -18.16
N SER A 52 3.57 -3.04 -16.96
CA SER A 52 4.49 -3.34 -15.88
C SER A 52 4.36 -4.78 -15.40
N LEU A 53 3.14 -5.22 -15.08
CA LEU A 53 2.87 -6.58 -14.58
C LEU A 53 3.13 -7.66 -15.63
N GLY A 54 2.97 -7.33 -16.91
CA GLY A 54 3.20 -8.26 -18.02
C GLY A 54 4.65 -8.34 -18.48
N ASN A 55 5.51 -7.43 -18.05
CA ASN A 55 6.90 -7.34 -18.50
C ASN A 55 7.86 -7.89 -17.45
N GLU A 56 8.54 -8.99 -17.77
CA GLU A 56 9.51 -9.66 -16.89
C GLU A 56 10.95 -9.16 -17.11
N ALA A 57 11.16 -8.22 -18.04
CA ALA A 57 12.48 -7.68 -18.31
C ALA A 57 13.05 -6.93 -17.07
N PRO A 58 14.36 -7.01 -16.82
CA PRO A 58 14.99 -6.37 -15.66
C PRO A 58 14.82 -4.84 -15.65
N ASP A 59 14.71 -4.21 -16.80
CA ASP A 59 14.56 -2.78 -17.02
C ASP A 59 13.09 -2.33 -17.10
N ALA A 60 12.14 -3.24 -16.88
CA ALA A 60 10.72 -2.91 -16.88
C ALA A 60 10.40 -1.84 -15.83
N ARG A 61 9.63 -0.82 -16.26
CA ARG A 61 9.15 0.22 -15.33
C ARG A 61 8.24 -0.41 -14.28
N ARG A 62 8.63 -0.28 -13.01
CA ARG A 62 7.89 -0.85 -11.85
C ARG A 62 7.57 0.19 -10.79
N SER A 63 7.96 1.44 -11.01
CA SER A 63 7.70 2.55 -10.11
C SER A 63 6.81 3.58 -10.79
N PHE A 64 5.74 3.97 -10.11
CA PHE A 64 4.76 4.93 -10.59
C PHE A 64 4.57 6.02 -9.54
N TRP A 65 4.53 7.24 -10.00
CA TRP A 65 4.32 8.41 -9.17
C TRP A 65 2.96 9.04 -9.52
N VAL A 66 2.01 8.98 -8.58
CA VAL A 66 0.71 9.63 -8.71
C VAL A 66 0.72 10.91 -7.88
N HIS A 67 0.61 12.06 -8.53
CA HIS A 67 0.58 13.36 -7.86
C HIS A 67 -0.67 14.15 -8.25
N GLY A 68 -1.04 15.12 -7.45
CA GLY A 68 -2.18 15.99 -7.69
C GLY A 68 -2.52 16.78 -6.43
N SER A 69 -3.38 17.78 -6.57
CA SER A 69 -3.86 18.61 -5.45
C SER A 69 -4.59 17.79 -4.39
N TYR A 70 -4.79 18.39 -3.22
CA TYR A 70 -5.65 17.78 -2.19
C TYR A 70 -7.08 17.61 -2.74
N GLY A 71 -7.72 16.49 -2.37
CA GLY A 71 -9.10 16.21 -2.80
C GLY A 71 -9.28 15.65 -4.22
N THR A 72 -8.21 15.41 -4.99
CA THR A 72 -8.30 14.87 -6.37
C THR A 72 -8.51 13.35 -6.46
N GLY A 73 -8.83 12.68 -5.35
CA GLY A 73 -9.15 11.25 -5.35
C GLY A 73 -7.95 10.29 -5.41
N LYS A 74 -6.71 10.75 -5.14
CA LYS A 74 -5.50 9.90 -5.19
C LYS A 74 -5.59 8.66 -4.30
N SER A 75 -6.05 8.82 -3.06
CA SER A 75 -6.22 7.70 -2.12
C SER A 75 -7.27 6.72 -2.63
N TYR A 76 -8.37 7.21 -3.17
CA TYR A 76 -9.40 6.37 -3.77
C TYR A 76 -8.88 5.60 -4.99
N ALA A 77 -8.10 6.27 -5.85
CA ALA A 77 -7.42 5.63 -6.97
C ALA A 77 -6.48 4.50 -6.51
N ALA A 78 -5.72 4.72 -5.45
CA ALA A 78 -4.82 3.70 -4.89
C ALA A 78 -5.60 2.50 -4.31
N ILE A 79 -6.70 2.74 -3.59
CA ILE A 79 -7.61 1.71 -3.10
C ILE A 79 -8.24 0.92 -4.26
N PHE A 80 -8.68 1.61 -5.30
CA PHE A 80 -9.21 0.96 -6.49
C PHE A 80 -8.18 0.01 -7.12
N VAL A 81 -6.93 0.45 -7.29
CA VAL A 81 -5.84 -0.39 -7.81
C VAL A 81 -5.55 -1.57 -6.88
N LYS A 82 -5.56 -1.36 -5.56
CA LYS A 82 -5.40 -2.43 -4.57
C LYS A 82 -6.42 -3.54 -4.82
N HIS A 83 -7.71 -3.20 -4.93
CA HIS A 83 -8.76 -4.18 -5.19
C HIS A 83 -8.62 -4.86 -6.56
N LEU A 84 -8.24 -4.14 -7.60
CA LEU A 84 -7.95 -4.77 -8.91
C LEU A 84 -6.89 -5.87 -8.79
N LEU A 85 -5.94 -5.74 -7.87
CA LEU A 85 -4.83 -6.68 -7.67
C LEU A 85 -5.17 -7.81 -6.68
N GLU A 86 -6.00 -7.58 -5.66
CA GLU A 86 -6.22 -8.53 -4.55
C GLU A 86 -7.54 -9.28 -4.60
N GLU A 87 -8.59 -8.71 -5.23
CA GLU A 87 -9.90 -9.35 -5.31
C GLU A 87 -9.85 -10.66 -6.13
N ASP A 88 -10.87 -11.51 -5.92
CA ASP A 88 -11.01 -12.73 -6.70
C ASP A 88 -10.97 -12.44 -8.21
N PRO A 89 -10.16 -13.17 -8.99
CA PRO A 89 -10.04 -12.95 -10.42
C PRO A 89 -11.36 -12.95 -11.19
N ASN A 90 -12.35 -13.75 -10.77
CA ASN A 90 -13.66 -13.80 -11.42
C ASN A 90 -14.45 -12.49 -11.17
N VAL A 91 -14.32 -11.95 -9.94
CA VAL A 91 -14.95 -10.66 -9.58
C VAL A 91 -14.36 -9.53 -10.40
N ILE A 92 -13.04 -9.51 -10.58
CA ILE A 92 -12.35 -8.51 -11.39
C ILE A 92 -12.70 -8.68 -12.87
N ASP A 93 -12.73 -9.90 -13.38
CA ASP A 93 -13.10 -10.17 -14.77
C ASP A 93 -14.51 -9.67 -15.08
N GLU A 94 -15.47 -9.93 -14.19
CA GLU A 94 -16.84 -9.44 -14.30
C GLU A 94 -16.90 -7.90 -14.28
N PHE A 95 -16.19 -7.28 -13.32
CA PHE A 95 -16.12 -5.83 -13.20
C PHE A 95 -15.54 -5.18 -14.46
N LEU A 96 -14.40 -5.67 -14.93
CA LEU A 96 -13.76 -5.16 -16.15
C LEU A 96 -14.64 -5.33 -17.38
N SER A 97 -15.38 -6.44 -17.49
CA SER A 97 -16.28 -6.70 -18.61
C SER A 97 -17.42 -5.69 -18.72
N LYS A 98 -17.89 -5.20 -17.58
CA LYS A 98 -18.98 -4.22 -17.47
C LYS A 98 -18.50 -2.77 -17.55
N SER A 99 -17.24 -2.50 -17.36
CA SER A 99 -16.68 -1.17 -17.39
C SER A 99 -16.57 -0.64 -18.82
N SER A 100 -17.21 0.48 -19.12
CA SER A 100 -17.17 1.12 -20.43
C SER A 100 -15.75 1.53 -20.86
N ARG A 101 -14.88 1.88 -19.90
CA ARG A 101 -13.51 2.35 -20.14
C ARG A 101 -12.47 1.25 -20.04
N LEU A 102 -12.63 0.32 -19.08
CA LEU A 102 -11.60 -0.68 -18.77
C LEU A 102 -11.78 -2.00 -19.52
N SER A 103 -12.93 -2.24 -20.15
CA SER A 103 -13.20 -3.49 -20.88
C SER A 103 -12.16 -3.82 -21.95
N LYS A 104 -11.60 -2.80 -22.60
CA LYS A 104 -10.52 -2.98 -23.59
C LYS A 104 -9.20 -3.53 -23.02
N TYR A 105 -8.96 -3.35 -21.71
CA TYR A 105 -7.78 -3.86 -21.02
C TYR A 105 -8.00 -5.22 -20.38
N ARG A 106 -9.25 -5.70 -20.30
CA ARG A 106 -9.66 -6.92 -19.61
C ARG A 106 -8.75 -8.10 -19.91
N ASN A 107 -8.60 -8.47 -21.18
CA ASN A 107 -7.83 -9.66 -21.56
C ASN A 107 -6.35 -9.54 -21.14
N ARG A 108 -5.76 -8.35 -21.28
CA ARG A 108 -4.37 -8.10 -20.90
C ARG A 108 -4.20 -8.11 -19.39
N PHE A 109 -5.10 -7.49 -18.65
CA PHE A 109 -5.08 -7.45 -17.20
C PHE A 109 -5.28 -8.86 -16.62
N MET A 110 -6.28 -9.60 -17.08
CA MET A 110 -6.57 -10.95 -16.60
C MET A 110 -5.44 -11.93 -16.92
N LYS A 111 -4.72 -11.76 -18.03
CA LYS A 111 -3.52 -12.53 -18.32
C LYS A 111 -2.44 -12.36 -17.24
N CYS A 112 -2.31 -11.15 -16.68
CA CYS A 112 -1.39 -10.92 -15.57
C CYS A 112 -1.94 -11.50 -14.24
N ARG A 113 -3.23 -11.30 -13.96
CA ARG A 113 -3.88 -11.81 -12.74
C ARG A 113 -3.88 -13.34 -12.66
N ASN A 114 -4.00 -14.03 -13.78
CA ASN A 114 -3.99 -15.49 -13.83
C ASN A 114 -2.58 -16.11 -13.68
N LYS A 115 -1.53 -15.31 -13.65
CA LYS A 115 -0.15 -15.79 -13.36
C LYS A 115 0.06 -16.09 -11.88
N GLY A 116 -0.69 -15.46 -10.98
CA GLY A 116 -0.59 -15.63 -9.54
C GLY A 116 -1.34 -14.57 -8.75
N ASP A 117 -1.40 -14.78 -7.44
CA ASP A 117 -1.98 -13.84 -6.52
C ASP A 117 -1.00 -12.71 -6.20
N TYR A 118 -1.55 -11.51 -6.00
CA TYR A 118 -0.81 -10.36 -5.53
C TYR A 118 -1.06 -10.13 -4.04
N LEU A 119 -0.04 -9.64 -3.37
CA LEU A 119 -0.13 -9.07 -2.03
C LEU A 119 0.15 -7.57 -2.16
N VAL A 120 -0.83 -6.74 -1.88
CA VAL A 120 -0.66 -5.30 -1.88
C VAL A 120 -0.23 -4.85 -0.49
N ILE A 121 0.91 -4.18 -0.44
CA ILE A 121 1.44 -3.64 0.80
C ILE A 121 1.06 -2.17 0.85
N TRP A 122 0.30 -1.82 1.89
CA TRP A 122 -0.19 -0.48 2.08
C TRP A 122 0.57 0.22 3.22
N LYS A 123 1.16 1.37 2.91
CA LYS A 123 1.80 2.21 3.92
C LYS A 123 1.37 3.67 3.73
N THR A 124 0.95 4.29 4.82
CA THR A 124 0.55 5.71 4.85
C THR A 124 1.28 6.44 5.95
N GLY A 125 1.36 7.76 5.84
CA GLY A 125 1.83 8.61 6.93
C GLY A 125 3.29 8.40 7.32
N CYS A 126 4.17 8.10 6.37
CA CYS A 126 5.60 7.93 6.60
C CYS A 126 6.25 9.25 7.03
N THR A 127 5.82 9.78 8.16
CA THR A 127 6.44 10.93 8.82
C THR A 127 7.62 10.44 9.64
N GLY A 128 8.78 11.07 9.45
CA GLY A 128 9.99 10.67 10.18
C GLY A 128 11.02 9.90 9.37
N ILE A 129 10.67 9.38 8.19
CA ILE A 129 11.65 8.76 7.28
C ILE A 129 12.58 9.85 6.74
N ARG A 130 13.85 9.78 7.11
CA ARG A 130 14.89 10.76 6.72
C ARG A 130 15.95 10.15 5.82
N THR A 131 16.07 8.82 5.80
CA THR A 131 17.10 8.10 5.05
C THR A 131 16.51 6.96 4.23
N GLY A 132 17.27 6.48 3.24
CA GLY A 132 16.88 5.30 2.45
C GLY A 132 16.80 4.03 3.30
N ASP A 133 17.64 3.91 4.31
CA ASP A 133 17.67 2.75 5.20
C ASP A 133 16.41 2.71 6.08
N MET A 134 15.99 3.85 6.62
CA MET A 134 14.70 3.96 7.33
C MET A 134 13.53 3.56 6.44
N MET A 135 13.56 3.94 5.16
CA MET A 135 12.52 3.54 4.21
C MET A 135 12.51 2.03 3.98
N LEU A 136 13.67 1.38 3.94
CA LEU A 136 13.78 -0.07 3.77
C LEU A 136 13.21 -0.81 4.99
N VAL A 137 13.51 -0.36 6.21
CA VAL A 137 12.97 -0.93 7.45
C VAL A 137 11.44 -0.80 7.48
N GLU A 138 10.91 0.38 7.16
CA GLU A 138 9.47 0.61 7.10
C GLU A 138 8.78 -0.26 6.02
N ALA A 139 9.43 -0.43 4.88
CA ALA A 139 8.92 -1.29 3.82
C ALA A 139 8.90 -2.76 4.25
N GLU A 140 9.97 -3.25 4.91
CA GLU A 140 10.04 -4.60 5.44
C GLU A 140 8.95 -4.85 6.48
N GLN A 141 8.76 -3.92 7.41
CA GLN A 141 7.72 -4.02 8.42
C GLN A 141 6.33 -4.09 7.78
N ALA A 142 6.05 -3.24 6.79
CA ALA A 142 4.78 -3.26 6.09
C ALA A 142 4.53 -4.59 5.34
N VAL A 143 5.60 -5.20 4.77
CA VAL A 143 5.53 -6.54 4.16
C VAL A 143 5.16 -7.58 5.21
N ARG A 144 5.83 -7.58 6.36
CA ARG A 144 5.56 -8.52 7.46
C ARG A 144 4.13 -8.41 7.98
N GLU A 145 3.66 -7.18 8.22
CA GLU A 145 2.30 -6.91 8.66
C GLU A 145 1.27 -7.45 7.65
N ALA A 146 1.50 -7.20 6.36
CA ALA A 146 0.61 -7.68 5.29
C ALA A 146 0.60 -9.22 5.17
N LEU A 147 1.76 -9.87 5.32
CA LEU A 147 1.88 -11.33 5.31
C LEU A 147 1.16 -11.95 6.52
N VAL A 148 1.37 -11.41 7.71
CA VAL A 148 0.69 -11.89 8.92
C VAL A 148 -0.82 -11.67 8.81
N ALA A 149 -1.26 -10.52 8.30
CA ALA A 149 -2.68 -10.24 8.10
C ALA A 149 -3.34 -11.21 7.12
N LYS A 150 -2.61 -11.62 6.06
CA LYS A 150 -3.14 -12.51 5.01
C LYS A 150 -3.05 -14.00 5.38
N PHE A 151 -1.96 -14.43 6.03
CA PHE A 151 -1.64 -15.85 6.24
C PHE A 151 -1.65 -16.26 7.72
N GLY A 152 -1.75 -15.31 8.64
CA GLY A 152 -1.71 -15.57 10.08
C GLY A 152 -0.42 -16.28 10.51
N ASP A 153 -0.56 -17.27 11.40
CA ASP A 153 0.58 -18.06 11.92
C ASP A 153 1.31 -18.89 10.85
N LYS A 154 0.75 -18.98 9.63
CA LYS A 154 1.38 -19.65 8.49
C LYS A 154 2.29 -18.74 7.66
N ALA A 155 2.37 -17.47 8.04
CA ALA A 155 3.24 -16.53 7.35
C ALA A 155 4.71 -16.95 7.54
N ASP A 156 5.34 -17.37 6.45
CA ASP A 156 6.80 -17.55 6.43
C ASP A 156 7.43 -16.17 6.21
N LEU A 157 7.95 -15.60 7.29
CA LEU A 157 8.56 -14.27 7.26
C LEU A 157 10.02 -14.28 6.78
N GLY A 158 10.54 -15.46 6.42
CA GLY A 158 11.90 -15.63 5.95
C GLY A 158 12.95 -15.32 7.04
N GLY A 159 14.07 -16.03 7.02
CA GLY A 159 15.12 -15.88 8.04
C GLY A 159 16.06 -14.69 7.86
N ALA A 160 16.04 -14.02 6.69
CA ALA A 160 17.00 -12.96 6.38
C ALA A 160 16.27 -11.63 6.19
N SER A 161 15.95 -10.96 7.29
CA SER A 161 15.43 -9.60 7.25
C SER A 161 16.49 -8.60 7.70
N LEU A 162 16.36 -7.34 7.32
CA LEU A 162 17.17 -6.25 7.87
C LEU A 162 17.05 -6.21 9.39
N ILE A 163 15.83 -6.36 9.92
CA ILE A 163 15.55 -6.39 11.36
C ILE A 163 16.27 -7.58 12.00
N SER A 164 16.19 -8.79 11.42
CA SER A 164 16.90 -9.96 11.93
C SER A 164 18.42 -9.80 11.86
N ALA A 165 18.94 -9.25 10.75
CA ALA A 165 20.38 -8.99 10.63
C ALA A 165 20.88 -7.94 11.65
N VAL A 166 20.09 -6.91 11.93
CA VAL A 166 20.42 -5.93 12.98
C VAL A 166 20.32 -6.56 14.35
N THR A 167 19.30 -7.38 14.64
CA THR A 167 19.17 -8.11 15.90
C THR A 167 20.35 -9.04 16.13
N ASP A 168 20.74 -9.83 15.12
CA ASP A 168 21.89 -10.71 15.19
C ASP A 168 23.19 -9.94 15.49
N LYS A 169 23.32 -8.72 14.94
CA LYS A 169 24.44 -7.84 15.24
C LYS A 169 24.38 -7.26 16.65
N LEU A 170 23.20 -6.89 17.14
CA LEU A 170 23.04 -6.42 18.50
C LEU A 170 23.30 -7.51 19.55
N ASP A 171 23.17 -8.79 19.17
CA ASP A 171 23.46 -9.93 20.01
C ASP A 171 24.93 -10.39 19.92
N ASP A 172 25.72 -9.78 19.03
CA ASP A 172 27.15 -10.07 18.89
C ASP A 172 27.93 -9.55 20.12
N ALA A 173 28.28 -10.47 21.01
CA ALA A 173 29.00 -10.18 22.25
C ALA A 173 30.42 -9.61 22.02
N SER A 174 30.94 -9.64 20.79
CA SER A 174 32.26 -9.04 20.47
C SER A 174 32.17 -7.52 20.31
N ILE A 175 30.95 -6.95 20.21
CA ILE A 175 30.72 -5.53 20.04
C ILE A 175 30.27 -4.92 21.36
N ASN A 176 31.03 -3.92 21.83
CA ASN A 176 30.59 -3.12 22.97
C ASN A 176 29.58 -2.04 22.49
N TRP A 177 28.32 -2.42 22.46
CA TRP A 177 27.25 -1.56 21.94
C TRP A 177 27.03 -0.29 22.76
N ASP A 178 27.19 -0.32 24.09
CA ASP A 178 27.08 0.89 24.91
C ASP A 178 28.12 1.91 24.51
N HIS A 179 29.37 1.45 24.25
CA HIS A 179 30.42 2.33 23.74
C HIS A 179 30.11 2.86 22.33
N VAL A 180 29.49 2.04 21.47
CA VAL A 180 29.07 2.48 20.12
C VAL A 180 27.98 3.54 20.24
N ILE A 181 26.98 3.32 21.08
CA ILE A 181 25.88 4.29 21.31
C ILE A 181 26.45 5.61 21.81
N GLU A 182 27.26 5.60 22.85
CA GLU A 182 27.86 6.81 23.46
C GLU A 182 28.69 7.64 22.48
N ASN A 183 29.31 7.01 21.48
CA ASN A 183 30.27 7.66 20.58
C ASN A 183 29.74 7.87 19.16
N THR A 184 28.44 7.68 18.93
CA THR A 184 27.81 7.87 17.63
C THR A 184 26.52 8.70 17.75
N ILE A 185 25.89 9.00 16.62
CA ILE A 185 24.59 9.69 16.55
C ILE A 185 23.46 8.90 17.25
N LEU A 186 23.67 7.63 17.59
CA LEU A 186 22.70 6.82 18.31
C LEU A 186 22.46 7.34 19.73
N SER A 187 23.44 8.06 20.32
CA SER A 187 23.28 8.68 21.64
C SER A 187 22.19 9.78 21.68
N ASP A 188 21.79 10.30 20.54
CA ASP A 188 20.71 11.29 20.48
C ASP A 188 19.34 10.65 20.73
N ASP A 189 19.20 9.36 20.41
CA ASP A 189 17.91 8.66 20.44
C ASP A 189 17.87 7.50 21.46
N TYR A 190 19.03 6.93 21.84
CA TYR A 190 19.13 5.76 22.71
C TYR A 190 20.18 5.93 23.80
N SER A 191 19.83 5.52 25.02
CA SER A 191 20.73 5.58 26.19
C SER A 191 21.44 4.25 26.50
N SER A 192 20.95 3.13 25.94
CA SER A 192 21.50 1.79 26.16
C SER A 192 21.19 0.85 24.99
N VAL A 193 21.94 -0.28 24.94
CA VAL A 193 21.71 -1.33 23.96
C VAL A 193 20.33 -1.99 24.13
N GLU A 194 19.81 -2.07 25.35
CA GLU A 194 18.48 -2.60 25.63
C GLU A 194 17.38 -1.74 25.02
N GLU A 195 17.53 -0.41 25.10
CA GLU A 195 16.59 0.54 24.51
C GLU A 195 16.63 0.45 22.97
N LEU A 196 17.83 0.36 22.39
CA LEU A 196 18.01 0.14 20.95
C LEU A 196 17.40 -1.20 20.50
N ARG A 197 17.61 -2.30 21.26
CA ARG A 197 16.97 -3.60 20.99
C ARG A 197 15.46 -3.54 21.02
N ALA A 198 14.89 -2.86 22.01
CA ALA A 198 13.46 -2.68 22.11
C ALA A 198 12.91 -1.89 20.91
N ALA A 199 13.62 -0.86 20.46
CA ALA A 199 13.27 -0.08 19.27
C ALA A 199 13.30 -0.94 17.99
N VAL A 200 14.38 -1.69 17.78
CA VAL A 200 14.53 -2.63 16.64
C VAL A 200 13.40 -3.67 16.65
N SER A 201 13.14 -4.31 17.79
CA SER A 201 12.10 -5.34 17.93
C SER A 201 10.69 -4.79 17.70
N SER A 202 10.46 -3.53 18.03
CA SER A 202 9.16 -2.84 17.82
C SER A 202 9.04 -2.18 16.45
N GLY A 203 10.10 -2.24 15.61
CA GLY A 203 10.16 -1.55 14.32
C GLY A 203 10.18 -0.03 14.42
N LYS A 204 10.62 0.51 15.54
CA LYS A 204 10.80 1.94 15.77
C LYS A 204 12.30 2.28 15.72
N LEU A 205 12.85 2.21 14.52
CA LEU A 205 14.20 2.70 14.24
C LEU A 205 14.14 4.10 13.63
#